data_c9ad756e2936bdced5b5256713f22094
#
_entry.id   c9ad756e2936bdced5b5256713f22094
#
_cell.length_a   1.000
_cell.length_b   1.000
_cell.length_c   1.000
_cell.angle_alpha   90.00
_cell.angle_beta   90.00
_cell.angle_gamma   90.00
#
_symmetry.space_group_name_H-M   'P 1'
#
loop_
_entity.id
_entity.type
_entity.pdbx_description
1 polymer ?
#
loop_
_entity_poly.entity_id
_entity_poly.type
_entity_poly.pdbx_seq_one_letter_code
_entity_poly.pdbx_strand_id
1 'polypeptide(L)'
;METACIAALLAPFLDGAFLSSVQLEQISTYIDLLIRWNSRVNLTAIRTPGEIVTRHFGESFFAARHLFPCGADTPVRRPASQSPTAPPSNPTTTPAQAPQTHPLLADIGSGAGFPGLPIKIWSPGTSVTLIESNNKKVTFLREAIRALGLSDIQVAPRRAEDLPGALAATVTLRAVEHFNQILPTAIRLLAPSGRLALLISNPQLQVAIGLSPTLTWPNPIPIPASRSMILAVGHKA
;
A
#
# COMPACT_ATOMS: atom_id res chain seq x y z
N MET A 1 -12.26 16.64 -8.48
CA MET A 1 -11.68 17.75 -7.66
C MET A 1 -10.44 18.29 -8.37
N GLU A 2 -10.20 19.59 -8.40
CA GLU A 2 -9.04 20.17 -9.11
C GLU A 2 -7.70 19.71 -8.52
N THR A 3 -6.74 19.42 -9.39
CA THR A 3 -5.43 18.89 -9.01
C THR A 3 -4.61 19.86 -8.16
N ALA A 4 -4.73 21.16 -8.41
CA ALA A 4 -4.08 22.20 -7.60
C ALA A 4 -4.57 22.19 -6.13
N CYS A 5 -5.88 22.00 -5.92
CA CYS A 5 -6.46 21.87 -4.59
C CYS A 5 -5.99 20.59 -3.90
N ILE A 6 -5.89 19.47 -4.62
CA ILE A 6 -5.35 18.21 -4.11
C ILE A 6 -3.90 18.40 -3.65
N ALA A 7 -3.06 19.03 -4.49
CA ALA A 7 -1.65 19.28 -4.16
C ALA A 7 -1.50 20.13 -2.90
N ALA A 8 -2.28 21.20 -2.78
CA ALA A 8 -2.26 22.08 -1.62
C ALA A 8 -2.65 21.36 -0.32
N LEU A 9 -3.69 20.51 -0.36
CA LEU A 9 -4.14 19.73 0.79
C LEU A 9 -3.16 18.63 1.20
N LEU A 10 -2.38 18.10 0.26
CA LEU A 10 -1.38 17.07 0.52
C LEU A 10 -0.02 17.63 0.98
N ALA A 11 0.28 18.89 0.75
CA ALA A 11 1.56 19.49 1.07
C ALA A 11 2.07 19.21 2.50
N PRO A 12 1.25 19.26 3.57
CA PRO A 12 1.70 18.96 4.93
C PRO A 12 2.22 17.54 5.13
N PHE A 13 1.81 16.58 4.27
CA PHE A 13 2.17 15.16 4.40
C PHE A 13 3.40 14.79 3.57
N LEU A 14 3.80 15.65 2.62
CA LEU A 14 4.82 15.35 1.62
C LEU A 14 6.21 15.90 1.98
N ASP A 15 6.31 16.81 2.99
CA ASP A 15 7.59 17.35 3.47
C ASP A 15 8.49 17.87 2.34
N GLY A 16 7.93 18.70 1.48
CA GLY A 16 8.63 19.27 0.33
C GLY A 16 8.73 18.39 -0.91
N ALA A 17 8.33 17.11 -0.84
CA ALA A 17 8.22 16.28 -2.03
C ALA A 17 7.00 16.71 -2.89
N PHE A 18 7.07 16.45 -4.20
CA PHE A 18 6.02 16.82 -5.14
C PHE A 18 5.46 15.56 -5.82
N LEU A 19 4.15 15.61 -6.10
CA LEU A 19 3.48 14.65 -6.96
C LEU A 19 3.48 15.15 -8.40
N SER A 20 3.71 14.27 -9.35
CA SER A 20 3.59 14.58 -10.77
C SER A 20 2.14 14.88 -11.16
N SER A 21 1.94 15.52 -12.33
CA SER A 21 0.60 15.74 -12.88
C SER A 21 -0.19 14.44 -13.04
N VAL A 22 0.48 13.38 -13.47
CA VAL A 22 -0.14 12.04 -13.61
C VAL A 22 -0.61 11.51 -12.26
N GLN A 23 0.18 11.62 -11.21
CA GLN A 23 -0.21 11.17 -9.87
C GLN A 23 -1.39 12.01 -9.33
N LEU A 24 -1.40 13.31 -9.55
CA LEU A 24 -2.52 14.18 -9.14
C LEU A 24 -3.81 13.87 -9.91
N GLU A 25 -3.73 13.56 -11.20
CA GLU A 25 -4.86 13.09 -12.02
C GLU A 25 -5.38 11.73 -11.53
N GLN A 26 -4.49 10.80 -11.21
CA GLN A 26 -4.86 9.52 -10.61
C GLN A 26 -5.61 9.73 -9.29
N ILE A 27 -5.16 10.62 -8.41
CA ILE A 27 -5.83 10.92 -7.15
C ILE A 27 -7.21 11.53 -7.41
N SER A 28 -7.34 12.48 -8.33
CA SER A 28 -8.62 13.09 -8.70
C SER A 28 -9.62 12.03 -9.20
N THR A 29 -9.17 11.18 -10.12
CA THR A 29 -9.97 10.05 -10.65
C THR A 29 -10.40 9.09 -9.54
N TYR A 30 -9.48 8.79 -8.61
CA TYR A 30 -9.76 7.89 -7.50
C TYR A 30 -10.80 8.48 -6.54
N ILE A 31 -10.74 9.78 -6.23
CA ILE A 31 -11.73 10.47 -5.38
C ILE A 31 -13.12 10.36 -6.01
N ASP A 32 -13.25 10.65 -7.29
CA ASP A 32 -14.53 10.60 -8.00
C ASP A 32 -15.10 9.17 -8.03
N LEU A 33 -14.23 8.18 -8.26
CA LEU A 33 -14.61 6.77 -8.21
C LEU A 33 -15.06 6.36 -6.80
N LEU A 34 -14.31 6.74 -5.78
CA LEU A 34 -14.60 6.42 -4.38
C LEU A 34 -15.95 7.01 -3.95
N ILE A 35 -16.23 8.27 -4.27
CA ILE A 35 -17.50 8.93 -3.92
C ILE A 35 -18.66 8.22 -4.61
N ARG A 36 -18.53 7.91 -5.90
CA ARG A 36 -19.55 7.20 -6.68
C ARG A 36 -19.87 5.82 -6.11
N TRP A 37 -18.84 5.06 -5.73
CA TRP A 37 -19.01 3.74 -5.14
C TRP A 37 -19.51 3.80 -3.70
N ASN A 38 -19.08 4.79 -2.93
CA ASN A 38 -19.47 4.94 -1.52
C ASN A 38 -20.97 5.23 -1.34
N SER A 39 -21.66 5.68 -2.39
CA SER A 39 -23.12 5.83 -2.39
C SER A 39 -23.87 4.49 -2.40
N ARG A 40 -23.21 3.39 -2.81
CA ARG A 40 -23.84 2.06 -2.98
C ARG A 40 -23.21 1.01 -2.05
N VAL A 41 -21.91 1.14 -1.80
CA VAL A 41 -21.14 0.23 -0.96
C VAL A 41 -20.46 1.06 0.11
N ASN A 42 -20.64 0.73 1.37
CA ASN A 42 -20.05 1.48 2.47
C ASN A 42 -18.53 1.23 2.53
N LEU A 43 -17.78 1.93 1.67
CA LEU A 43 -16.33 1.81 1.54
C LEU A 43 -15.60 2.59 2.64
N THR A 44 -16.11 3.78 2.98
CA THR A 44 -15.55 4.67 4.01
C THR A 44 -16.65 5.53 4.64
N ALA A 45 -16.45 5.88 5.92
CA ALA A 45 -17.30 6.84 6.62
C ALA A 45 -17.03 8.29 6.20
N ILE A 46 -15.86 8.58 5.62
CA ILE A 46 -15.46 9.91 5.15
C ILE A 46 -16.11 10.18 3.79
N ARG A 47 -16.82 11.31 3.67
CA ARG A 47 -17.64 11.59 2.50
C ARG A 47 -17.25 12.87 1.76
N THR A 48 -16.56 13.81 2.41
CA THR A 48 -16.16 15.06 1.77
C THR A 48 -14.84 14.90 1.03
N PRO A 49 -14.70 15.43 -0.21
CA PRO A 49 -13.48 15.30 -0.99
C PRO A 49 -12.22 15.77 -0.25
N GLY A 50 -12.31 16.91 0.47
CA GLY A 50 -11.18 17.44 1.22
C GLY A 50 -10.71 16.52 2.35
N GLU A 51 -11.63 15.91 3.09
CA GLU A 51 -11.28 14.93 4.13
C GLU A 51 -10.75 13.63 3.52
N ILE A 52 -11.27 13.20 2.38
CA ILE A 52 -10.71 12.05 1.64
C ILE A 52 -9.25 12.33 1.31
N VAL A 53 -8.93 13.53 0.79
CA VAL A 53 -7.54 13.91 0.47
C VAL A 53 -6.67 13.90 1.72
N THR A 54 -7.05 14.58 2.77
CA THR A 54 -6.18 14.74 3.96
C THR A 54 -6.07 13.44 4.77
N ARG A 55 -7.20 12.81 5.07
CA ARG A 55 -7.23 11.64 5.98
C ARG A 55 -6.94 10.31 5.28
N HIS A 56 -7.30 10.15 4.01
CA HIS A 56 -7.00 8.91 3.32
C HIS A 56 -5.70 9.01 2.53
N PHE A 57 -5.62 9.94 1.58
CA PHE A 57 -4.40 10.09 0.78
C PHE A 57 -3.23 10.66 1.60
N GLY A 58 -3.45 11.73 2.37
CA GLY A 58 -2.40 12.38 3.16
C GLY A 58 -1.72 11.41 4.12
N GLU A 59 -2.48 10.71 4.97
CA GLU A 59 -1.94 9.70 5.90
C GLU A 59 -1.21 8.58 5.14
N SER A 60 -1.74 8.14 4.00
CA SER A 60 -1.14 7.07 3.19
C SER A 60 0.15 7.52 2.50
N PHE A 61 0.20 8.74 1.95
CA PHE A 61 1.42 9.29 1.35
C PHE A 61 2.49 9.59 2.40
N PHE A 62 2.09 10.03 3.59
CA PHE A 62 3.00 10.16 4.71
C PHE A 62 3.68 8.82 5.03
N ALA A 63 2.91 7.74 5.12
CA ALA A 63 3.46 6.40 5.30
C ALA A 63 4.32 5.98 4.10
N ALA A 64 3.85 6.20 2.86
CA ALA A 64 4.57 5.86 1.64
C ALA A 64 5.97 6.48 1.59
N ARG A 65 6.08 7.76 1.92
CA ARG A 65 7.35 8.49 1.95
C ARG A 65 8.36 7.88 2.94
N HIS A 66 7.91 7.48 4.12
CA HIS A 66 8.78 6.85 5.13
C HIS A 66 9.15 5.41 4.79
N LEU A 67 8.27 4.70 4.08
CA LEU A 67 8.50 3.31 3.69
C LEU A 67 9.28 3.20 2.37
N PHE A 68 9.09 4.11 1.45
CA PHE A 68 9.67 4.11 0.12
C PHE A 68 10.26 5.50 -0.18
N PRO A 69 11.39 5.87 0.45
CA PRO A 69 12.07 7.13 0.17
C PRO A 69 12.54 7.12 -1.29
N CYS A 70 12.32 8.22 -2.01
CA CYS A 70 12.54 8.39 -3.45
C CYS A 70 11.40 7.88 -4.34
N GLY A 71 10.21 8.49 -4.21
CA GLY A 71 9.12 8.29 -5.17
C GLY A 71 9.29 9.02 -6.51
N ALA A 72 10.23 9.99 -6.63
CA ALA A 72 10.28 10.86 -7.81
C ALA A 72 11.35 10.50 -8.86
N ASP A 73 12.38 9.72 -8.54
CA ASP A 73 13.53 9.52 -9.44
C ASP A 73 14.07 8.09 -9.52
N THR A 74 13.22 7.09 -9.56
CA THR A 74 13.69 5.79 -10.06
C THR A 74 13.41 5.74 -11.56
N PRO A 75 14.43 5.84 -12.44
CA PRO A 75 14.23 5.62 -13.86
C PRO A 75 13.66 4.21 -14.04
N VAL A 76 12.49 4.11 -14.63
CA VAL A 76 11.93 2.84 -15.11
C VAL A 76 13.03 2.17 -15.94
N ARG A 77 13.66 1.14 -15.41
CA ARG A 77 14.60 0.32 -16.16
C ARG A 77 13.78 -0.35 -17.26
N ARG A 78 13.72 0.29 -18.42
CA ARG A 78 13.20 -0.32 -19.63
C ARG A 78 13.94 -1.65 -19.81
N PRO A 79 13.24 -2.76 -20.06
CA PRO A 79 13.92 -3.96 -20.52
C PRO A 79 14.72 -3.60 -21.77
N ALA A 80 16.01 -3.88 -21.75
CA ALA A 80 16.89 -3.66 -22.86
C ALA A 80 16.28 -4.39 -24.09
N SER A 81 16.05 -3.66 -25.17
CA SER A 81 15.66 -4.19 -26.44
C SER A 81 16.71 -5.21 -26.87
N GLN A 82 16.35 -6.49 -26.88
CA GLN A 82 17.18 -7.52 -27.46
C GLN A 82 17.15 -7.37 -28.98
N SER A 83 18.27 -6.98 -29.54
CA SER A 83 18.55 -7.16 -30.97
C SER A 83 18.73 -8.65 -31.27
N PRO A 84 18.21 -9.14 -32.40
CA PRO A 84 18.25 -10.55 -32.73
C PRO A 84 19.52 -10.89 -33.49
N THR A 85 20.36 -11.80 -32.98
CA THR A 85 21.19 -12.68 -33.82
C THR A 85 21.87 -13.79 -32.98
N ALA A 86 21.47 -15.02 -33.23
CA ALA A 86 22.26 -16.20 -33.63
C ALA A 86 21.67 -17.52 -33.09
N PRO A 87 21.92 -18.67 -33.77
CA PRO A 87 21.02 -19.84 -33.74
C PRO A 87 21.40 -20.90 -32.71
N PRO A 88 20.72 -22.04 -32.63
CA PRO A 88 20.47 -22.78 -31.42
C PRO A 88 21.52 -23.84 -31.12
N SER A 89 21.82 -24.04 -29.86
CA SER A 89 22.37 -25.29 -29.36
C SER A 89 21.59 -25.70 -28.09
N ASN A 90 20.84 -26.81 -28.19
CA ASN A 90 20.25 -27.50 -27.06
C ASN A 90 21.33 -27.94 -26.06
N PRO A 91 21.09 -27.79 -24.77
CA PRO A 91 20.83 -28.97 -23.95
C PRO A 91 19.64 -28.83 -23.03
N THR A 92 18.94 -29.93 -22.86
CA THR A 92 17.90 -30.23 -21.90
C THR A 92 18.30 -29.77 -20.50
N THR A 93 17.67 -28.70 -20.02
CA THR A 93 17.78 -28.27 -18.61
C THR A 93 16.38 -28.13 -18.06
N THR A 94 16.10 -28.88 -17.02
CA THR A 94 14.93 -28.78 -16.13
C THR A 94 14.55 -27.29 -15.96
N PRO A 95 13.26 -26.91 -16.08
CA PRO A 95 12.88 -25.54 -15.86
C PRO A 95 13.20 -25.17 -14.41
N ALA A 96 14.27 -24.39 -14.22
CA ALA A 96 14.53 -23.70 -12.97
C ALA A 96 13.27 -22.86 -12.67
N GLN A 97 12.61 -23.16 -11.56
CA GLN A 97 11.52 -22.35 -11.05
C GLN A 97 12.02 -20.89 -11.03
N ALA A 98 11.36 -20.03 -11.82
CA ALA A 98 11.61 -18.60 -11.76
C ALA A 98 11.53 -18.15 -10.28
N PRO A 99 12.45 -17.32 -9.79
CA PRO A 99 12.39 -16.84 -8.43
C PRO A 99 11.00 -16.25 -8.19
N GLN A 100 10.28 -16.81 -7.23
CA GLN A 100 8.99 -16.27 -6.82
C GLN A 100 9.28 -14.88 -6.25
N THR A 101 9.04 -13.85 -7.05
CA THR A 101 9.14 -12.47 -6.59
C THR A 101 7.99 -12.25 -5.61
N HIS A 102 8.28 -12.37 -4.33
CA HIS A 102 7.31 -12.03 -3.30
C HIS A 102 6.88 -10.57 -3.48
N PRO A 103 5.59 -10.25 -3.35
CA PRO A 103 5.14 -8.87 -3.43
C PRO A 103 5.88 -8.07 -2.36
N LEU A 104 6.43 -6.92 -2.79
CA LEU A 104 7.20 -6.07 -1.87
C LEU A 104 6.31 -5.51 -0.77
N LEU A 105 5.03 -5.26 -1.06
CA LEU A 105 4.04 -4.76 -0.11
C LEU A 105 2.77 -5.61 -0.13
N ALA A 106 2.30 -6.01 1.05
CA ALA A 106 0.97 -6.58 1.28
C ALA A 106 0.14 -5.66 2.18
N ASP A 107 -1.00 -5.20 1.68
CA ASP A 107 -1.93 -4.35 2.41
C ASP A 107 -3.11 -5.18 2.92
N ILE A 108 -3.22 -5.35 4.24
CA ILE A 108 -4.23 -6.23 4.86
C ILE A 108 -5.48 -5.46 5.20
N GLY A 109 -6.64 -5.98 4.77
CA GLY A 109 -7.92 -5.33 4.96
C GLY A 109 -8.00 -4.03 4.17
N SER A 110 -7.55 -4.07 2.91
CA SER A 110 -7.37 -2.88 2.07
C SER A 110 -8.62 -2.01 1.95
N GLY A 111 -9.82 -2.58 2.10
CA GLY A 111 -11.06 -1.85 2.12
C GLY A 111 -11.30 -1.01 0.88
N ALA A 112 -11.27 0.29 1.06
CA ALA A 112 -11.28 1.26 -0.03
C ALA A 112 -9.89 1.47 -0.68
N GLY A 113 -8.90 0.60 -0.41
CA GLY A 113 -7.56 0.64 -1.01
C GLY A 113 -6.53 1.48 -0.26
N PHE A 114 -6.76 1.82 1.00
CA PHE A 114 -5.85 2.64 1.81
C PHE A 114 -5.15 1.82 2.91
N PRO A 115 -3.80 1.86 2.98
CA PRO A 115 -2.89 2.76 2.25
C PRO A 115 -2.35 2.18 0.93
N GLY A 116 -2.67 0.96 0.53
CA GLY A 116 -2.01 0.23 -0.55
C GLY A 116 -2.04 0.94 -1.92
N LEU A 117 -3.19 1.46 -2.37
CA LEU A 117 -3.30 2.17 -3.65
C LEU A 117 -2.53 3.51 -3.67
N PRO A 118 -2.62 4.39 -2.66
CA PRO A 118 -1.78 5.57 -2.59
C PRO A 118 -0.27 5.25 -2.56
N ILE A 119 0.14 4.19 -1.84
CA ILE A 119 1.55 3.75 -1.86
C ILE A 119 1.96 3.36 -3.28
N LYS A 120 1.10 2.67 -4.03
CA LYS A 120 1.36 2.33 -5.43
C LYS A 120 1.45 3.55 -6.33
N ILE A 121 0.60 4.56 -6.13
CA ILE A 121 0.68 5.84 -6.84
C ILE A 121 2.00 6.57 -6.52
N TRP A 122 2.42 6.59 -5.25
CA TRP A 122 3.67 7.19 -4.80
C TRP A 122 4.90 6.51 -5.37
N SER A 123 4.93 5.19 -5.34
CA SER A 123 6.05 4.34 -5.75
C SER A 123 5.60 3.35 -6.83
N PRO A 124 5.52 3.78 -8.10
CA PRO A 124 5.01 2.93 -9.19
C PRO A 124 5.80 1.64 -9.42
N GLY A 125 7.09 1.61 -9.03
CA GLY A 125 7.94 0.41 -9.10
C GLY A 125 7.69 -0.63 -8.01
N THR A 126 6.87 -0.30 -6.99
CA THR A 126 6.56 -1.23 -5.89
C THR A 126 5.53 -2.26 -6.36
N SER A 127 5.82 -3.55 -6.15
CA SER A 127 4.83 -4.62 -6.32
C SER A 127 3.87 -4.64 -5.12
N VAL A 128 2.56 -4.65 -5.34
CA VAL A 128 1.55 -4.54 -4.29
C VAL A 128 0.53 -5.67 -4.36
N THR A 129 0.21 -6.26 -3.21
CA THR A 129 -0.93 -7.15 -3.05
C THR A 129 -1.93 -6.54 -2.07
N LEU A 130 -3.12 -6.22 -2.55
CA LEU A 130 -4.25 -5.77 -1.74
C LEU A 130 -5.03 -6.99 -1.25
N ILE A 131 -5.08 -7.21 0.07
CA ILE A 131 -5.77 -8.35 0.67
C ILE A 131 -7.12 -7.87 1.21
N GLU A 132 -8.21 -8.36 0.63
CA GLU A 132 -9.58 -7.97 0.99
C GLU A 132 -10.54 -9.13 0.78
N SER A 133 -11.30 -9.49 1.81
CA SER A 133 -12.22 -10.62 1.76
C SER A 133 -13.64 -10.28 1.29
N ASN A 134 -14.03 -9.01 1.36
CA ASN A 134 -15.37 -8.57 0.94
C ASN A 134 -15.44 -8.39 -0.57
N ASN A 135 -16.25 -9.21 -1.24
CA ASN A 135 -16.38 -9.22 -2.70
C ASN A 135 -16.76 -7.86 -3.32
N LYS A 136 -17.59 -7.05 -2.65
CA LYS A 136 -17.96 -5.72 -3.15
C LYS A 136 -16.76 -4.77 -3.11
N LYS A 137 -15.96 -4.82 -2.05
CA LYS A 137 -14.73 -4.04 -1.93
C LYS A 137 -13.68 -4.53 -2.92
N VAL A 138 -13.54 -5.84 -3.13
CA VAL A 138 -12.67 -6.44 -4.17
C VAL A 138 -13.03 -5.92 -5.57
N THR A 139 -14.32 -5.86 -5.89
CA THR A 139 -14.78 -5.32 -7.18
C THR A 139 -14.40 -3.85 -7.34
N PHE A 140 -14.59 -3.04 -6.31
CA PHE A 140 -14.16 -1.65 -6.28
C PHE A 140 -12.65 -1.52 -6.50
N LEU A 141 -11.82 -2.31 -5.77
CA LEU A 141 -10.36 -2.27 -5.89
C LEU A 141 -9.90 -2.59 -7.32
N ARG A 142 -10.50 -3.60 -7.95
CA ARG A 142 -10.19 -3.95 -9.34
C ARG A 142 -10.57 -2.86 -10.32
N GLU A 143 -11.71 -2.20 -10.11
CA GLU A 143 -12.11 -1.06 -10.93
C GLU A 143 -11.16 0.13 -10.73
N ALA A 144 -10.78 0.43 -9.48
CA ALA A 144 -9.82 1.48 -9.17
C ALA A 144 -8.47 1.24 -9.84
N ILE A 145 -7.89 0.04 -9.71
CA ILE A 145 -6.63 -0.34 -10.35
C ILE A 145 -6.68 -0.09 -11.87
N ARG A 146 -7.77 -0.53 -12.52
CA ARG A 146 -7.96 -0.35 -13.96
C ARG A 146 -8.13 1.13 -14.34
N ALA A 147 -8.96 1.86 -13.61
CA ALA A 147 -9.24 3.28 -13.89
C ALA A 147 -8.01 4.17 -13.72
N LEU A 148 -7.12 3.81 -12.78
CA LEU A 148 -5.88 4.52 -12.51
C LEU A 148 -4.70 4.07 -13.37
N GLY A 149 -4.88 3.04 -14.22
CA GLY A 149 -3.83 2.51 -15.07
C GLY A 149 -2.64 1.92 -14.30
N LEU A 150 -2.87 1.36 -13.11
CA LEU A 150 -1.80 0.82 -12.27
C LEU A 150 -1.39 -0.59 -12.73
N SER A 151 -0.10 -0.83 -12.85
CA SER A 151 0.53 -2.14 -13.13
C SER A 151 1.19 -2.71 -11.87
N ASP A 152 1.63 -3.97 -11.89
CA ASP A 152 2.29 -4.65 -10.76
C ASP A 152 1.54 -4.51 -9.43
N ILE A 153 0.23 -4.57 -9.49
CA ILE A 153 -0.67 -4.57 -8.35
C ILE A 153 -1.78 -5.59 -8.54
N GLN A 154 -2.06 -6.37 -7.52
CA GLN A 154 -3.11 -7.39 -7.57
C GLN A 154 -4.02 -7.34 -6.34
N VAL A 155 -5.21 -7.88 -6.47
CA VAL A 155 -6.17 -8.04 -5.37
C VAL A 155 -6.29 -9.52 -5.03
N ALA A 156 -5.97 -9.89 -3.79
CA ALA A 156 -6.20 -11.21 -3.23
C ALA A 156 -7.59 -11.24 -2.56
N PRO A 157 -8.61 -11.88 -3.18
CA PRO A 157 -9.98 -11.88 -2.68
C PRO A 157 -10.17 -12.98 -1.61
N ARG A 158 -9.45 -12.85 -0.50
CA ARG A 158 -9.45 -13.85 0.60
C ARG A 158 -9.06 -13.20 1.92
N ARG A 159 -9.20 -13.94 3.02
CA ARG A 159 -8.72 -13.51 4.33
C ARG A 159 -7.20 -13.61 4.38
N ALA A 160 -6.57 -12.73 5.17
CA ALA A 160 -5.11 -12.74 5.35
C ALA A 160 -4.63 -14.03 6.03
N GLU A 161 -5.47 -14.63 6.86
CA GLU A 161 -5.20 -15.90 7.55
C GLU A 161 -5.01 -17.07 6.58
N ASP A 162 -5.64 -17.00 5.39
CA ASP A 162 -5.61 -18.07 4.38
C ASP A 162 -4.37 -17.97 3.47
N LEU A 163 -3.54 -16.93 3.64
CA LEU A 163 -2.34 -16.72 2.83
C LEU A 163 -1.13 -17.42 3.46
N PRO A 164 -0.15 -17.87 2.64
CA PRO A 164 1.11 -18.41 3.14
C PRO A 164 1.87 -17.34 3.94
N GLY A 165 2.72 -17.78 4.87
CA GLY A 165 3.64 -16.90 5.60
C GLY A 165 4.76 -16.34 4.70
N ALA A 166 5.52 -15.37 5.23
CA ALA A 166 6.66 -14.75 4.55
C ALA A 166 6.34 -14.20 3.14
N LEU A 167 5.17 -13.57 3.00
CA LEU A 167 4.62 -13.13 1.73
C LEU A 167 5.25 -11.81 1.23
N ALA A 168 5.57 -10.87 2.13
CA ALA A 168 5.95 -9.52 1.74
C ALA A 168 7.05 -8.93 2.63
N ALA A 169 7.92 -8.13 2.03
CA ALA A 169 8.94 -7.35 2.75
C ALA A 169 8.30 -6.20 3.57
N THR A 170 7.15 -5.69 3.15
CA THR A 170 6.39 -4.70 3.88
C THR A 170 4.93 -5.16 4.00
N VAL A 171 4.38 -5.14 5.21
CA VAL A 171 2.96 -5.36 5.46
C VAL A 171 2.37 -4.09 6.04
N THR A 172 1.20 -3.67 5.54
CA THR A 172 0.48 -2.50 6.04
C THR A 172 -0.84 -2.87 6.69
N LEU A 173 -1.18 -2.17 7.78
CA LEU A 173 -2.47 -2.23 8.45
C LEU A 173 -2.96 -0.81 8.74
N ARG A 174 -4.21 -0.52 8.37
CA ARG A 174 -4.88 0.74 8.68
C ARG A 174 -6.36 0.50 8.94
N ALA A 175 -6.86 1.01 10.07
CA ALA A 175 -8.28 0.98 10.43
C ALA A 175 -8.94 -0.40 10.27
N VAL A 176 -8.21 -1.48 10.62
CA VAL A 176 -8.74 -2.85 10.55
C VAL A 176 -9.60 -3.16 11.78
N GLU A 177 -10.72 -3.82 11.55
CA GLU A 177 -11.51 -4.41 12.62
C GLU A 177 -10.72 -5.53 13.32
N HIS A 178 -10.97 -5.72 14.61
CA HIS A 178 -10.31 -6.78 15.39
C HIS A 178 -8.78 -6.74 15.33
N PHE A 179 -8.19 -5.53 15.49
CA PHE A 179 -6.75 -5.27 15.39
C PHE A 179 -5.89 -6.32 16.11
N ASN A 180 -6.26 -6.69 17.35
CA ASN A 180 -5.51 -7.66 18.16
C ASN A 180 -5.48 -9.07 17.54
N GLN A 181 -6.52 -9.43 16.78
CA GLN A 181 -6.64 -10.75 16.15
C GLN A 181 -5.87 -10.81 14.84
N ILE A 182 -5.84 -9.73 14.07
CA ILE A 182 -5.17 -9.69 12.78
C ILE A 182 -3.66 -9.47 12.88
N LEU A 183 -3.18 -8.89 13.96
CA LEU A 183 -1.77 -8.55 14.15
C LEU A 183 -0.83 -9.77 14.07
N PRO A 184 -1.09 -10.92 14.73
CA PRO A 184 -0.27 -12.12 14.55
C PRO A 184 -0.20 -12.60 13.09
N THR A 185 -1.31 -12.51 12.36
CA THR A 185 -1.35 -12.84 10.93
C THR A 185 -0.48 -11.89 10.13
N ALA A 186 -0.54 -10.59 10.40
CA ALA A 186 0.30 -9.60 9.74
C ALA A 186 1.79 -9.90 9.95
N ILE A 187 2.20 -10.25 11.17
CA ILE A 187 3.57 -10.63 11.49
C ILE A 187 4.00 -11.91 10.77
N ARG A 188 3.11 -12.90 10.67
CA ARG A 188 3.35 -14.14 9.93
C ARG A 188 3.58 -13.90 8.44
N LEU A 189 2.88 -12.92 7.85
CA LEU A 189 3.02 -12.57 6.45
C LEU A 189 4.33 -11.81 6.13
N LEU A 190 5.01 -11.27 7.14
CA LEU A 190 6.31 -10.63 6.94
C LEU A 190 7.37 -11.64 6.51
N ALA A 191 8.07 -11.33 5.44
CA ALA A 191 9.30 -11.98 5.07
C ALA A 191 10.38 -11.78 6.16
N PRO A 192 11.46 -12.59 6.18
CA PRO A 192 12.64 -12.30 7.00
C PRO A 192 13.14 -10.87 6.73
N SER A 193 13.55 -10.18 7.78
CA SER A 193 13.96 -8.76 7.74
C SER A 193 12.89 -7.80 7.20
N GLY A 194 11.62 -8.24 7.16
CA GLY A 194 10.49 -7.43 6.72
C GLY A 194 10.05 -6.42 7.78
N ARG A 195 9.20 -5.49 7.37
CA ARG A 195 8.67 -4.43 8.25
C ARG A 195 7.14 -4.38 8.24
N LEU A 196 6.57 -4.17 9.43
CA LEU A 196 5.15 -3.97 9.65
C LEU A 196 4.87 -2.48 9.84
N ALA A 197 4.12 -1.88 8.95
CA ALA A 197 3.74 -0.47 9.01
C ALA A 197 2.29 -0.32 9.45
N LEU A 198 2.08 0.32 10.58
CA LEU A 198 0.80 0.51 11.23
C LEU A 198 0.43 2.00 11.22
N LEU A 199 -0.74 2.34 10.64
CA LEU A 199 -1.35 3.65 10.77
C LEU A 199 -2.44 3.54 11.85
N ILE A 200 -2.06 3.85 13.08
CA ILE A 200 -2.83 3.54 14.29
C ILE A 200 -2.76 4.69 15.33
N SER A 201 -3.48 4.53 16.43
CA SER A 201 -3.36 5.41 17.60
C SER A 201 -2.30 4.92 18.60
N ASN A 202 -1.85 5.80 19.49
CA ASN A 202 -0.90 5.44 20.56
C ASN A 202 -1.35 4.26 21.44
N PRO A 203 -2.62 4.17 21.89
CA PRO A 203 -3.07 2.99 22.62
C PRO A 203 -2.93 1.68 21.84
N GLN A 204 -3.22 1.70 20.53
CA GLN A 204 -3.04 0.53 19.69
C GLN A 204 -1.57 0.13 19.52
N LEU A 205 -0.63 1.08 19.56
CA LEU A 205 0.79 0.78 19.52
C LEU A 205 1.24 -0.01 20.77
N GLN A 206 0.76 0.33 21.96
CA GLN A 206 1.09 -0.43 23.17
C GLN A 206 0.61 -1.88 23.06
N VAL A 207 -0.57 -2.09 22.50
CA VAL A 207 -1.07 -3.44 22.21
C VAL A 207 -0.19 -4.14 21.17
N ALA A 208 0.21 -3.44 20.10
CA ALA A 208 1.06 -4.01 19.05
C ALA A 208 2.41 -4.46 19.62
N ILE A 209 3.06 -3.64 20.45
CA ILE A 209 4.33 -3.99 21.10
C ILE A 209 4.17 -5.23 21.98
N GLY A 210 3.12 -5.29 22.81
CA GLY A 210 2.85 -6.42 23.69
C GLY A 210 2.61 -7.75 22.94
N LEU A 211 1.96 -7.68 21.76
CA LEU A 211 1.63 -8.87 20.96
C LEU A 211 2.73 -9.27 19.96
N SER A 212 3.79 -8.48 19.84
CA SER A 212 4.85 -8.70 18.83
C SER A 212 6.27 -8.61 19.41
N PRO A 213 6.64 -9.47 20.36
CA PRO A 213 7.95 -9.43 21.00
C PRO A 213 9.13 -9.72 20.03
N THR A 214 8.82 -10.26 18.86
CA THR A 214 9.80 -10.55 17.81
C THR A 214 10.08 -9.36 16.89
N LEU A 215 9.36 -8.25 17.05
CA LEU A 215 9.59 -7.04 16.28
C LEU A 215 10.30 -5.98 17.12
N THR A 216 11.23 -5.27 16.48
CA THR A 216 11.84 -4.06 17.07
C THR A 216 11.03 -2.84 16.64
N TRP A 217 10.60 -2.02 17.60
CA TRP A 217 9.76 -0.85 17.38
C TRP A 217 10.55 0.44 17.65
N PRO A 218 11.01 1.15 16.61
CA PRO A 218 11.51 2.53 16.74
C PRO A 218 10.41 3.48 17.23
N ASN A 219 10.79 4.71 17.59
CA ASN A 219 9.83 5.72 17.99
C ASN A 219 8.80 5.96 16.87
N PRO A 220 7.50 5.97 17.20
CA PRO A 220 6.46 6.24 16.22
C PRO A 220 6.52 7.68 15.72
N ILE A 221 6.06 7.91 14.51
CA ILE A 221 6.09 9.21 13.86
C ILE A 221 4.66 9.79 13.86
N PRO A 222 4.40 10.95 14.49
CA PRO A 222 3.09 11.59 14.43
C PRO A 222 2.70 11.94 13.00
N ILE A 223 1.47 11.61 12.60
CA ILE A 223 0.96 11.95 11.26
C ILE A 223 0.48 13.40 11.26
N PRO A 224 0.93 14.24 10.30
CA PRO A 224 0.50 15.63 10.19
C PRO A 224 -1.02 15.77 10.13
N ALA A 225 -1.53 16.88 10.61
CA ALA A 225 -2.97 17.21 10.64
C ALA A 225 -3.86 16.16 11.36
N SER A 226 -3.28 15.21 12.08
CA SER A 226 -4.00 14.26 12.92
C SER A 226 -3.72 14.51 14.40
N ARG A 227 -4.74 14.40 15.25
CA ARG A 227 -4.59 14.58 16.72
C ARG A 227 -4.10 13.31 17.42
N SER A 228 -4.27 12.15 16.83
CA SER A 228 -4.05 10.86 17.49
C SER A 228 -3.40 9.78 16.65
N MET A 229 -3.31 9.98 15.34
CA MET A 229 -2.76 8.97 14.43
C MET A 229 -1.23 9.08 14.34
N ILE A 230 -0.60 7.94 14.36
CA ILE A 230 0.84 7.77 14.23
C ILE A 230 1.15 6.74 13.14
N LEU A 231 2.32 6.87 12.54
CA LEU A 231 2.95 5.81 11.78
C LEU A 231 3.93 5.07 12.71
N ALA A 232 3.65 3.80 12.99
CA ALA A 232 4.54 2.92 13.71
C ALA A 232 5.08 1.84 12.75
N VAL A 233 6.40 1.65 12.75
CA VAL A 233 7.06 0.67 11.86
C VAL A 233 7.84 -0.32 12.71
N GLY A 234 7.33 -1.56 12.81
CA GLY A 234 8.02 -2.66 13.47
C GLY A 234 8.90 -3.44 12.49
N HIS A 235 10.12 -3.72 12.87
CA HIS A 235 11.10 -4.45 12.06
C HIS A 235 11.27 -5.87 12.58
N LYS A 236 11.15 -6.86 11.68
CA LYS A 236 11.39 -8.27 11.97
C LYS A 236 12.89 -8.55 11.83
N ALA A 237 13.45 -9.20 12.84
CA ALA A 237 14.83 -9.67 12.78
C ALA A 237 15.07 -10.68 11.66
#